data_ad90eb20d48258e0de51263aa78272a2
#
_entry.id   ad90eb20d48258e0de51263aa78272a2
#
_cell.length_a   1.000
_cell.length_b   1.000
_cell.length_c   1.000
_cell.angle_alpha   90.00
_cell.angle_beta   90.00
_cell.angle_gamma   90.00
#
_symmetry.space_group_name_H-M   'P 1'
#
loop_
_entity.id
_entity.type
_entity.pdbx_description
1 polymer ?
#
loop_
_entity_poly.entity_id
_entity_poly.type
_entity_poly.pdbx_seq_one_letter_code
_entity_poly.pdbx_strand_id
1 'polypeptide(L)'
;MITIQKYVRAQSLEEAYQLNQSKRSRIVGGMMWMRLGRGSVGTAIDLCDLGLNTIEETDEQFSIGAMVSLRQLELHAGLNAYTCGAVKNAVKDIVGVQFRNMATLGGSIWGRFGFSDVLTMFLAMDCYVELYKGGIVPLEEFAGRKKDNDILVRLIVKKTPGKFVYTAMRNQRTDFPVLACALSQVNGTYRAVIGARPAKAMVIRDEEGLLDGGITEDSARSFAEFVAGTAPTDSNIRASAAYRTHLIRVLTERAALELGGM
;
A
#
# COMPACT_ATOMS: atom_id res chain seq x y z
N MET A 1 -13.48 -21.90 7.92
CA MET A 1 -14.37 -20.74 7.73
C MET A 1 -14.33 -19.92 9.00
N ILE A 2 -14.32 -18.59 8.91
CA ILE A 2 -14.39 -17.70 10.08
C ILE A 2 -15.82 -17.69 10.64
N THR A 3 -15.98 -17.69 11.95
CA THR A 3 -17.27 -17.59 12.64
C THR A 3 -17.36 -16.24 13.34
N ILE A 4 -18.42 -15.50 13.08
CA ILE A 4 -18.70 -14.20 13.72
C ILE A 4 -19.86 -14.41 14.70
N GLN A 5 -19.65 -14.09 15.99
CA GLN A 5 -20.67 -14.26 17.04
C GLN A 5 -21.62 -13.05 17.10
N LYS A 6 -21.09 -11.84 16.92
CA LYS A 6 -21.84 -10.57 16.91
C LYS A 6 -21.34 -9.68 15.78
N TYR A 7 -22.26 -9.03 15.09
CA TYR A 7 -21.99 -8.01 14.09
C TYR A 7 -22.57 -6.67 14.55
N VAL A 8 -21.78 -5.61 14.50
CA VAL A 8 -22.16 -4.27 14.91
C VAL A 8 -21.77 -3.27 13.81
N ARG A 9 -22.75 -2.49 13.35
CA ARG A 9 -22.52 -1.29 12.55
C ARG A 9 -22.34 -0.13 13.53
N ALA A 10 -21.10 0.35 13.66
CA ALA A 10 -20.79 1.43 14.57
C ALA A 10 -21.43 2.74 14.11
N GLN A 11 -21.98 3.51 15.06
CA GLN A 11 -22.61 4.79 14.80
C GLN A 11 -21.65 5.98 15.02
N SER A 12 -20.48 5.70 15.60
CA SER A 12 -19.41 6.69 15.79
C SER A 12 -18.04 6.03 15.86
N LEU A 13 -16.99 6.83 15.63
CA LEU A 13 -15.60 6.37 15.83
C LEU A 13 -15.34 6.01 17.29
N GLU A 14 -15.94 6.72 18.24
CA GLU A 14 -15.82 6.43 19.67
C GLU A 14 -16.42 5.05 19.99
N GLU A 15 -17.62 4.75 19.53
CA GLU A 15 -18.24 3.42 19.72
C GLU A 15 -17.36 2.32 19.09
N ALA A 16 -16.92 2.51 17.85
CA ALA A 16 -16.04 1.56 17.16
C ALA A 16 -14.75 1.32 17.94
N TYR A 17 -14.14 2.39 18.47
CA TYR A 17 -12.92 2.31 19.26
C TYR A 17 -13.14 1.53 20.56
N GLN A 18 -14.18 1.85 21.31
CA GLN A 18 -14.49 1.15 22.57
C GLN A 18 -14.72 -0.35 22.34
N LEU A 19 -15.49 -0.69 21.31
CA LEU A 19 -15.73 -2.09 20.95
C LEU A 19 -14.43 -2.80 20.53
N ASN A 20 -13.50 -2.09 19.86
CA ASN A 20 -12.26 -2.66 19.36
C ASN A 20 -11.21 -2.90 20.45
N GLN A 21 -11.39 -2.42 21.68
CA GLN A 21 -10.48 -2.69 22.79
C GLN A 21 -10.55 -4.15 23.26
N SER A 22 -11.61 -4.87 22.93
CA SER A 22 -11.71 -6.32 23.23
C SER A 22 -10.82 -7.14 22.29
N LYS A 23 -10.02 -8.04 22.85
CA LYS A 23 -9.15 -8.97 22.09
C LYS A 23 -9.91 -9.83 21.08
N ARG A 24 -11.20 -10.06 21.29
CA ARG A 24 -12.08 -10.84 20.41
C ARG A 24 -12.80 -10.02 19.36
N SER A 25 -12.66 -8.69 19.38
CA SER A 25 -13.24 -7.80 18.40
C SER A 25 -12.32 -7.61 17.19
N ARG A 26 -12.92 -7.32 16.03
CA ARG A 26 -12.20 -6.98 14.80
C ARG A 26 -12.97 -5.92 14.02
N ILE A 27 -12.26 -4.87 13.61
CA ILE A 27 -12.76 -3.96 12.58
C ILE A 27 -12.85 -4.73 11.27
N VAL A 28 -13.95 -4.58 10.57
CA VAL A 28 -14.18 -5.20 9.27
C VAL A 28 -14.40 -4.13 8.19
N GLY A 29 -13.75 -4.32 7.06
CA GLY A 29 -14.06 -3.66 5.80
C GLY A 29 -14.73 -4.67 4.87
N GLY A 30 -14.28 -4.78 3.62
CA GLY A 30 -14.82 -5.75 2.66
C GLY A 30 -14.58 -7.23 3.00
N MET A 31 -13.84 -7.54 4.04
CA MET A 31 -13.53 -8.89 4.56
C MET A 31 -12.85 -9.83 3.54
N MET A 32 -12.35 -9.32 2.43
CA MET A 32 -11.90 -10.15 1.29
C MET A 32 -10.71 -11.06 1.63
N TRP A 33 -9.88 -10.65 2.60
CA TRP A 33 -8.79 -11.47 3.14
C TRP A 33 -9.23 -12.23 4.40
N MET A 34 -9.92 -11.55 5.32
CA MET A 34 -10.30 -12.11 6.61
C MET A 34 -11.19 -13.36 6.47
N ARG A 35 -12.10 -13.39 5.49
CA ARG A 35 -13.02 -14.52 5.24
C ARG A 35 -12.32 -15.84 4.90
N LEU A 36 -11.06 -15.77 4.42
CA LEU A 36 -10.25 -16.96 4.12
C LEU A 36 -9.64 -17.58 5.37
N GLY A 37 -9.66 -16.85 6.48
CA GLY A 37 -9.14 -17.31 7.77
C GLY A 37 -10.00 -18.37 8.43
N ARG A 38 -9.46 -18.93 9.52
CA ARG A 38 -10.14 -19.87 10.42
C ARG A 38 -10.21 -19.26 11.81
N GLY A 39 -11.20 -19.62 12.57
CA GLY A 39 -11.34 -19.19 13.97
C GLY A 39 -12.63 -18.42 14.23
N SER A 40 -12.72 -17.79 15.40
CA SER A 40 -13.91 -17.09 15.88
C SER A 40 -13.59 -15.62 16.15
N VAL A 41 -14.46 -14.73 15.69
CA VAL A 41 -14.51 -13.31 15.99
C VAL A 41 -15.69 -13.07 16.94
N GLY A 42 -15.43 -12.52 18.13
CA GLY A 42 -16.49 -12.21 19.09
C GLY A 42 -17.40 -11.11 18.56
N THR A 43 -16.82 -9.97 18.16
CA THR A 43 -17.55 -8.86 17.57
C THR A 43 -16.87 -8.40 16.29
N ALA A 44 -17.58 -8.45 15.17
CA ALA A 44 -17.20 -7.79 13.94
C ALA A 44 -17.78 -6.37 13.95
N ILE A 45 -16.91 -5.36 13.83
CA ILE A 45 -17.26 -3.94 13.91
C ILE A 45 -17.16 -3.36 12.51
N ASP A 46 -18.27 -2.97 11.93
CA ASP A 46 -18.34 -2.37 10.60
C ASP A 46 -18.38 -0.84 10.70
N LEU A 47 -17.56 -0.18 9.89
CA LEU A 47 -17.44 1.28 9.84
C LEU A 47 -18.25 1.89 8.68
N CYS A 48 -19.12 1.13 8.01
CA CYS A 48 -19.79 1.54 6.77
C CYS A 48 -20.67 2.79 6.93
N ASP A 49 -21.18 3.07 8.12
CA ASP A 49 -22.07 4.21 8.40
C ASP A 49 -21.32 5.49 8.82
N LEU A 50 -19.99 5.45 8.90
CA LEU A 50 -19.18 6.57 9.41
C LEU A 50 -18.69 7.53 8.32
N GLY A 51 -19.18 7.41 7.08
CA GLY A 51 -18.78 8.30 5.97
C GLY A 51 -17.34 8.15 5.51
N LEU A 52 -16.67 7.05 5.87
CA LEU A 52 -15.25 6.80 5.55
C LEU A 52 -15.01 6.21 4.16
N ASN A 53 -16.00 6.24 3.26
CA ASN A 53 -15.95 5.69 1.91
C ASN A 53 -15.80 6.77 0.83
N THR A 54 -15.31 7.95 1.19
CA THR A 54 -15.12 9.10 0.30
C THR A 54 -13.64 9.40 0.07
N ILE A 55 -13.34 9.99 -1.09
CA ILE A 55 -12.05 10.59 -1.42
C ILE A 55 -12.30 12.09 -1.57
N GLU A 56 -11.75 12.86 -0.67
CA GLU A 56 -11.78 14.31 -0.72
C GLU A 56 -10.47 14.81 -1.34
N GLU A 57 -10.57 15.70 -2.32
CA GLU A 57 -9.44 16.27 -3.03
C GLU A 57 -9.42 17.77 -2.84
N THR A 58 -8.28 18.30 -2.41
CA THR A 58 -7.98 19.73 -2.39
C THR A 58 -6.75 20.02 -3.27
N ASP A 59 -6.36 21.26 -3.37
CA ASP A 59 -5.12 21.63 -4.08
C ASP A 59 -3.87 21.08 -3.40
N GLU A 60 -3.95 20.81 -2.08
CA GLU A 60 -2.79 20.41 -1.26
C GLU A 60 -2.71 18.90 -1.02
N GLN A 61 -3.84 18.19 -1.02
CA GLN A 61 -3.86 16.78 -0.62
C GLN A 61 -5.09 16.02 -1.09
N PHE A 62 -4.97 14.69 -1.08
CA PHE A 62 -6.09 13.75 -1.08
C PHE A 62 -6.29 13.23 0.35
N SER A 63 -7.54 13.22 0.80
CA SER A 63 -7.97 12.62 2.06
C SER A 63 -8.85 11.41 1.73
N ILE A 64 -8.32 10.21 1.91
CA ILE A 64 -8.90 8.97 1.42
C ILE A 64 -9.40 8.15 2.61
N GLY A 65 -10.69 8.03 2.79
CA GLY A 65 -11.29 7.31 3.91
C GLY A 65 -10.93 5.81 3.92
N ALA A 66 -10.86 5.22 5.10
CA ALA A 66 -10.44 3.83 5.26
C ALA A 66 -11.39 2.81 4.59
N MET A 67 -12.65 3.18 4.39
CA MET A 67 -13.67 2.35 3.74
C MET A 67 -13.75 2.57 2.23
N VAL A 68 -12.92 3.44 1.64
CA VAL A 68 -12.79 3.59 0.18
C VAL A 68 -12.37 2.25 -0.42
N SER A 69 -13.12 1.80 -1.44
CA SER A 69 -12.82 0.55 -2.14
C SER A 69 -11.61 0.69 -3.08
N LEU A 70 -10.91 -0.40 -3.33
CA LEU A 70 -9.81 -0.39 -4.30
C LEU A 70 -10.30 -0.01 -5.70
N ARG A 71 -11.58 -0.27 -6.02
CA ARG A 71 -12.18 0.16 -7.29
C ARG A 71 -12.33 1.67 -7.37
N GLN A 72 -12.72 2.35 -6.29
CA GLN A 72 -12.75 3.81 -6.25
C GLN A 72 -11.36 4.40 -6.45
N LEU A 73 -10.31 3.84 -5.82
CA LEU A 73 -8.91 4.25 -6.06
C LEU A 73 -8.52 4.08 -7.54
N GLU A 74 -8.86 2.94 -8.14
CA GLU A 74 -8.55 2.62 -9.54
C GLU A 74 -9.16 3.65 -10.51
N LEU A 75 -10.35 4.17 -10.20
CA LEU A 75 -11.12 5.05 -11.08
C LEU A 75 -10.98 6.54 -10.77
N HIS A 76 -10.36 6.91 -9.64
CA HIS A 76 -10.30 8.32 -9.22
C HIS A 76 -9.42 9.15 -10.16
N ALA A 77 -10.03 10.09 -10.88
CA ALA A 77 -9.37 10.84 -11.94
C ALA A 77 -8.20 11.70 -11.41
N GLY A 78 -8.43 12.48 -10.34
CA GLY A 78 -7.40 13.36 -9.77
C GLY A 78 -6.19 12.58 -9.23
N LEU A 79 -6.43 11.46 -8.50
CA LEU A 79 -5.34 10.63 -7.98
C LEU A 79 -4.52 9.99 -9.12
N ASN A 80 -5.19 9.55 -10.19
CA ASN A 80 -4.53 8.98 -11.36
C ASN A 80 -3.76 10.06 -12.16
N ALA A 81 -4.30 11.27 -12.27
CA ALA A 81 -3.58 12.39 -12.90
C ALA A 81 -2.33 12.76 -12.09
N TYR A 82 -2.44 12.92 -10.77
CA TYR A 82 -1.33 13.24 -9.89
C TYR A 82 -0.21 12.19 -9.92
N THR A 83 -0.56 10.91 -10.02
CA THR A 83 0.41 9.80 -10.00
C THR A 83 0.77 9.27 -11.38
N CYS A 84 0.38 9.91 -12.46
CA CYS A 84 0.56 9.43 -13.85
C CYS A 84 0.05 7.97 -14.02
N GLY A 85 -1.02 7.61 -13.30
CA GLY A 85 -1.62 6.27 -13.33
C GLY A 85 -0.93 5.22 -12.46
N ALA A 86 0.11 5.55 -11.68
CA ALA A 86 0.82 4.58 -10.86
C ALA A 86 -0.11 3.92 -9.80
N VAL A 87 -1.01 4.68 -9.17
CA VAL A 87 -2.01 4.11 -8.24
C VAL A 87 -2.95 3.13 -8.95
N LYS A 88 -3.45 3.50 -10.14
CA LYS A 88 -4.25 2.58 -10.97
C LYS A 88 -3.47 1.31 -11.30
N ASN A 89 -2.19 1.43 -11.68
CA ASN A 89 -1.34 0.30 -11.98
C ASN A 89 -1.13 -0.62 -10.76
N ALA A 90 -1.03 -0.06 -9.55
CA ALA A 90 -0.90 -0.83 -8.32
C ALA A 90 -2.15 -1.65 -7.99
N VAL A 91 -3.35 -1.17 -8.33
CA VAL A 91 -4.60 -1.83 -7.90
C VAL A 91 -5.30 -2.63 -9.00
N LYS A 92 -5.14 -2.28 -10.29
CA LYS A 92 -5.92 -2.84 -11.40
C LYS A 92 -5.87 -4.37 -11.53
N ASP A 93 -4.75 -4.98 -11.13
CA ASP A 93 -4.51 -6.42 -11.22
C ASP A 93 -4.72 -7.16 -9.88
N ILE A 94 -5.22 -6.47 -8.85
CA ILE A 94 -5.61 -7.13 -7.60
C ILE A 94 -6.91 -7.91 -7.84
N VAL A 95 -6.77 -9.22 -8.05
CA VAL A 95 -7.84 -10.18 -8.34
C VAL A 95 -8.74 -9.67 -9.49
N GLY A 96 -10.01 -9.39 -9.24
CA GLY A 96 -10.99 -8.94 -10.22
C GLY A 96 -11.76 -7.71 -9.75
N VAL A 97 -12.59 -7.14 -10.64
CA VAL A 97 -13.39 -5.95 -10.33
C VAL A 97 -14.29 -6.18 -9.12
N GLN A 98 -14.95 -7.37 -9.04
CA GLN A 98 -15.82 -7.72 -7.90
C GLN A 98 -15.07 -7.71 -6.57
N PHE A 99 -13.84 -8.22 -6.57
CA PHE A 99 -12.97 -8.17 -5.39
C PHE A 99 -12.63 -6.73 -5.01
N ARG A 100 -12.22 -5.90 -5.98
CA ARG A 100 -11.84 -4.51 -5.76
C ARG A 100 -13.00 -3.61 -5.35
N ASN A 101 -14.23 -3.95 -5.72
CA ASN A 101 -15.43 -3.28 -5.23
C ASN A 101 -15.65 -3.48 -3.72
N MET A 102 -15.15 -4.59 -3.16
CA MET A 102 -15.32 -4.94 -1.75
C MET A 102 -14.08 -4.67 -0.91
N ALA A 103 -12.88 -4.93 -1.45
CA ALA A 103 -11.63 -4.71 -0.74
C ALA A 103 -11.43 -3.21 -0.50
N THR A 104 -11.04 -2.83 0.73
CA THR A 104 -10.90 -1.44 1.14
C THR A 104 -9.45 -1.01 1.27
N LEU A 105 -9.21 0.30 1.09
CA LEU A 105 -7.92 0.93 1.38
C LEU A 105 -7.47 0.61 2.80
N GLY A 106 -8.34 0.85 3.79
CA GLY A 106 -8.04 0.60 5.20
C GLY A 106 -7.60 -0.83 5.47
N GLY A 107 -8.30 -1.83 4.89
CA GLY A 107 -7.90 -3.23 5.02
C GLY A 107 -6.52 -3.53 4.44
N SER A 108 -6.17 -2.90 3.31
CA SER A 108 -4.87 -3.06 2.65
C SER A 108 -3.72 -2.40 3.42
N ILE A 109 -3.96 -1.23 4.01
CA ILE A 109 -2.97 -0.47 4.79
C ILE A 109 -2.83 -1.05 6.21
N TRP A 110 -3.94 -1.24 6.94
CA TRP A 110 -3.93 -1.77 8.31
C TRP A 110 -3.36 -3.17 8.40
N GLY A 111 -3.60 -3.98 7.37
CA GLY A 111 -3.08 -5.34 7.28
C GLY A 111 -1.56 -5.42 7.34
N ARG A 112 -0.86 -4.41 6.84
CA ARG A 112 0.61 -4.32 6.74
C ARG A 112 1.22 -5.58 6.14
N PHE A 113 0.50 -6.22 5.19
CA PHE A 113 1.00 -7.40 4.50
C PHE A 113 2.11 -7.03 3.53
N GLY A 114 3.21 -7.79 3.56
CA GLY A 114 4.35 -7.55 2.68
C GLY A 114 4.04 -7.66 1.18
N PHE A 115 2.96 -8.36 0.82
CA PHE A 115 2.49 -8.50 -0.56
C PHE A 115 1.46 -7.41 -0.97
N SER A 116 1.17 -6.43 -0.11
CA SER A 116 0.19 -5.39 -0.42
C SER A 116 0.72 -4.44 -1.48
N ASP A 117 0.18 -4.54 -2.69
CA ASP A 117 0.44 -3.60 -3.78
C ASP A 117 0.09 -2.16 -3.36
N VAL A 118 -1.04 -2.00 -2.67
CA VAL A 118 -1.53 -0.71 -2.16
C VAL A 118 -0.52 -0.08 -1.20
N LEU A 119 -0.09 -0.83 -0.17
CA LEU A 119 0.88 -0.32 0.81
C LEU A 119 2.22 0.01 0.14
N THR A 120 2.70 -0.84 -0.78
CA THR A 120 3.95 -0.62 -1.52
C THR A 120 3.88 0.69 -2.33
N MET A 121 2.77 0.93 -3.04
CA MET A 121 2.60 2.15 -3.82
C MET A 121 2.54 3.41 -2.95
N PHE A 122 1.72 3.40 -1.88
CA PHE A 122 1.56 4.58 -1.05
C PHE A 122 2.80 4.90 -0.19
N LEU A 123 3.63 3.91 0.14
CA LEU A 123 4.94 4.14 0.78
C LEU A 123 5.93 4.92 -0.11
N ALA A 124 5.74 4.90 -1.43
CA ALA A 124 6.54 5.71 -2.34
C ALA A 124 6.12 7.18 -2.40
N MET A 125 5.00 7.55 -1.77
CA MET A 125 4.42 8.89 -1.80
C MET A 125 4.66 9.62 -0.47
N ASP A 126 4.35 10.90 -0.43
CA ASP A 126 4.28 11.69 0.80
C ASP A 126 2.93 11.43 1.49
N CYS A 127 2.90 10.36 2.28
CA CYS A 127 1.67 9.80 2.84
C CYS A 127 1.68 9.72 4.35
N TYR A 128 0.51 9.94 4.93
CA TYR A 128 0.23 9.85 6.37
C TYR A 128 -1.04 9.05 6.59
N VAL A 129 -1.13 8.37 7.72
CA VAL A 129 -2.37 7.79 8.23
C VAL A 129 -2.93 8.66 9.34
N GLU A 130 -4.24 8.85 9.35
CA GLU A 130 -4.95 9.40 10.50
C GLU A 130 -5.55 8.25 11.30
N LEU A 131 -5.12 8.14 12.55
CA LEU A 131 -5.60 7.19 13.54
C LEU A 131 -6.55 7.91 14.49
N TYR A 132 -7.59 7.24 14.96
CA TYR A 132 -8.61 7.87 15.80
C TYR A 132 -8.04 8.43 17.11
N LYS A 133 -7.22 7.68 17.82
CA LYS A 133 -6.53 8.16 19.05
C LYS A 133 -5.06 8.52 18.79
N GLY A 134 -4.41 7.85 17.85
CA GLY A 134 -2.99 8.03 17.54
C GLY A 134 -2.66 9.26 16.71
N GLY A 135 -3.70 9.99 16.21
CA GLY A 135 -3.49 11.19 15.39
C GLY A 135 -2.87 10.90 14.02
N ILE A 136 -2.23 11.91 13.45
CA ILE A 136 -1.60 11.81 12.11
C ILE A 136 -0.17 11.32 12.25
N VAL A 137 0.15 10.25 11.51
CA VAL A 137 1.44 9.54 11.57
C VAL A 137 1.93 9.30 10.15
N PRO A 138 3.24 9.50 9.84
CA PRO A 138 3.80 9.11 8.56
C PRO A 138 3.53 7.63 8.24
N LEU A 139 3.13 7.34 6.98
CA LEU A 139 2.77 5.97 6.59
C LEU A 139 3.93 4.99 6.80
N GLU A 140 5.16 5.41 6.53
CA GLU A 140 6.36 4.58 6.72
C GLU A 140 6.55 4.19 8.19
N GLU A 141 6.39 5.14 9.11
CA GLU A 141 6.44 4.89 10.55
C GLU A 141 5.31 3.93 10.97
N PHE A 142 4.07 4.20 10.51
CA PHE A 142 2.93 3.34 10.77
C PHE A 142 3.15 1.89 10.29
N ALA A 143 3.72 1.71 9.09
CA ALA A 143 4.02 0.39 8.54
C ALA A 143 5.04 -0.40 9.39
N GLY A 144 5.96 0.31 10.06
CA GLY A 144 6.96 -0.24 10.99
C GLY A 144 6.39 -0.63 12.36
N ARG A 145 5.36 0.07 12.85
CA ARG A 145 4.80 -0.11 14.19
C ARG A 145 4.21 -1.51 14.42
N LYS A 146 4.14 -1.92 15.69
CA LYS A 146 3.32 -3.07 16.09
C LYS A 146 1.84 -2.74 15.91
N LYS A 147 1.03 -3.75 15.62
CA LYS A 147 -0.43 -3.59 15.56
C LYS A 147 -0.97 -3.32 16.97
N ASP A 148 -1.89 -2.37 17.05
CA ASP A 148 -2.65 -1.99 18.23
C ASP A 148 -4.16 -2.14 17.98
N ASN A 149 -4.98 -1.58 18.83
CA ASN A 149 -6.44 -1.60 18.73
C ASN A 149 -7.01 -0.22 18.35
N ASP A 150 -6.21 0.66 17.77
CA ASP A 150 -6.72 1.92 17.24
C ASP A 150 -7.52 1.72 15.96
N ILE A 151 -8.09 2.78 15.41
CA ILE A 151 -8.86 2.76 14.16
C ILE A 151 -8.15 3.63 13.14
N LEU A 152 -7.87 3.05 11.96
CA LEU A 152 -7.47 3.81 10.79
C LEU A 152 -8.69 4.54 10.23
N VAL A 153 -8.66 5.87 10.28
CA VAL A 153 -9.74 6.73 9.80
C VAL A 153 -9.56 7.01 8.32
N ARG A 154 -8.37 7.49 7.94
CA ARG A 154 -8.07 7.82 6.53
C ARG A 154 -6.58 7.76 6.23
N LEU A 155 -6.27 7.73 4.95
CA LEU A 155 -4.95 7.98 4.39
C LEU A 155 -4.92 9.41 3.83
N ILE A 156 -3.88 10.16 4.17
CA ILE A 156 -3.63 11.51 3.66
C ILE A 156 -2.45 11.44 2.70
N VAL A 157 -2.65 11.85 1.46
CA VAL A 157 -1.61 11.93 0.44
C VAL A 157 -1.38 13.40 0.14
N LYS A 158 -0.20 13.93 0.48
CA LYS A 158 0.17 15.30 0.14
C LYS A 158 0.48 15.41 -1.36
N LYS A 159 0.01 16.47 -2.01
CA LYS A 159 0.30 16.76 -3.42
C LYS A 159 1.70 17.40 -3.58
N THR A 160 2.67 16.87 -2.86
CA THR A 160 4.07 17.24 -3.02
C THR A 160 4.51 16.98 -4.47
N PRO A 161 5.17 17.93 -5.15
CA PRO A 161 5.62 17.72 -6.53
C PRO A 161 6.43 16.44 -6.66
N GLY A 162 6.05 15.57 -7.60
CA GLY A 162 6.69 14.27 -7.75
C GLY A 162 6.29 13.51 -9.00
N LYS A 163 7.06 12.49 -9.28
CA LYS A 163 6.80 11.50 -10.33
C LYS A 163 6.72 10.13 -9.68
N PHE A 164 5.90 9.25 -10.24
CA PHE A 164 5.60 7.95 -9.63
C PHE A 164 5.50 6.87 -10.70
N VAL A 165 6.11 5.72 -10.44
CA VAL A 165 5.99 4.51 -11.25
C VAL A 165 5.69 3.34 -10.34
N TYR A 166 4.79 2.46 -10.77
CA TYR A 166 4.51 1.20 -10.09
C TYR A 166 4.56 0.05 -11.07
N THR A 167 5.33 -0.98 -10.73
CA THR A 167 5.45 -2.21 -11.49
C THR A 167 5.48 -3.42 -10.56
N ALA A 168 5.01 -4.57 -11.06
CA ALA A 168 5.05 -5.81 -10.30
C ALA A 168 5.20 -7.01 -11.25
N MET A 169 5.97 -8.00 -10.81
CA MET A 169 6.00 -9.31 -11.44
C MET A 169 5.03 -10.26 -10.75
N ARG A 170 4.20 -10.94 -11.53
CA ARG A 170 3.21 -11.93 -11.09
C ARG A 170 3.34 -13.19 -11.92
N ASN A 171 3.08 -14.35 -11.32
CA ASN A 171 3.04 -15.62 -12.08
C ASN A 171 1.80 -15.66 -12.99
N GLN A 172 0.68 -15.09 -12.52
CA GLN A 172 -0.54 -14.86 -13.29
C GLN A 172 -1.01 -13.44 -13.03
N ARG A 173 -1.65 -12.82 -14.01
CA ARG A 173 -2.01 -11.39 -13.99
C ARG A 173 -2.71 -10.94 -12.69
N THR A 174 -3.61 -11.75 -12.15
CA THR A 174 -4.43 -11.40 -10.98
C THR A 174 -4.00 -12.08 -9.69
N ASP A 175 -2.86 -12.79 -9.69
CA ASP A 175 -2.28 -13.41 -8.49
C ASP A 175 -1.57 -12.37 -7.61
N PHE A 176 -1.15 -12.78 -6.42
CA PHE A 176 -0.23 -11.99 -5.59
C PHE A 176 1.08 -11.72 -6.33
N PRO A 177 1.70 -10.57 -6.13
CA PRO A 177 2.99 -10.29 -6.74
C PRO A 177 4.07 -11.27 -6.23
N VAL A 178 4.93 -11.69 -7.14
CA VAL A 178 6.21 -12.33 -6.83
C VAL A 178 7.15 -11.29 -6.24
N LEU A 179 7.17 -10.11 -6.87
CA LEU A 179 7.83 -8.90 -6.40
C LEU A 179 7.04 -7.68 -6.86
N ALA A 180 6.97 -6.65 -6.03
CA ALA A 180 6.42 -5.34 -6.37
C ALA A 180 7.50 -4.27 -6.17
N CYS A 181 7.54 -3.30 -7.09
CA CYS A 181 8.43 -2.15 -7.02
C CYS A 181 7.62 -0.89 -7.30
N ALA A 182 7.66 0.05 -6.36
CA ALA A 182 7.23 1.42 -6.60
C ALA A 182 8.45 2.32 -6.56
N LEU A 183 8.60 3.19 -7.56
CA LEU A 183 9.67 4.17 -7.61
C LEU A 183 9.06 5.56 -7.67
N SER A 184 9.63 6.48 -6.93
CA SER A 184 9.21 7.89 -6.97
C SER A 184 10.38 8.84 -6.88
N GLN A 185 10.16 10.03 -7.46
CA GLN A 185 10.89 11.25 -7.13
C GLN A 185 9.91 12.18 -6.46
N VAL A 186 10.11 12.48 -5.19
CA VAL A 186 9.24 13.40 -4.42
C VAL A 186 10.12 14.50 -3.86
N ASN A 187 9.81 15.74 -4.21
CA ASN A 187 10.59 16.91 -3.82
C ASN A 187 12.11 16.74 -4.06
N GLY A 188 12.45 16.21 -5.24
CA GLY A 188 13.86 15.97 -5.63
C GLY A 188 14.49 14.70 -5.07
N THR A 189 13.88 14.03 -4.11
CA THR A 189 14.43 12.81 -3.50
C THR A 189 13.89 11.56 -4.19
N TYR A 190 14.76 10.69 -4.63
CA TYR A 190 14.41 9.39 -5.19
C TYR A 190 14.26 8.33 -4.11
N ARG A 191 13.22 7.50 -4.25
CA ARG A 191 13.02 6.34 -3.37
C ARG A 191 12.40 5.16 -4.13
N ALA A 192 12.94 3.97 -3.90
CA ALA A 192 12.35 2.71 -4.30
C ALA A 192 11.64 2.06 -3.10
N VAL A 193 10.48 1.46 -3.34
CA VAL A 193 9.78 0.65 -2.34
C VAL A 193 9.62 -0.75 -2.87
N ILE A 194 10.22 -1.71 -2.18
CA ILE A 194 10.22 -3.12 -2.58
C ILE A 194 9.24 -3.90 -1.71
N GLY A 195 8.15 -4.36 -2.33
CA GLY A 195 7.14 -5.22 -1.72
C GLY A 195 7.22 -6.68 -2.19
N ALA A 196 6.46 -7.55 -1.55
CA ALA A 196 6.38 -8.99 -1.85
C ALA A 196 7.74 -9.73 -1.77
N ARG A 197 8.68 -9.26 -0.97
CA ARG A 197 10.00 -9.84 -0.76
C ARG A 197 10.08 -10.93 0.33
N PRO A 198 9.04 -11.68 0.64
CA PRO A 198 8.50 -12.39 1.82
C PRO A 198 8.86 -11.77 3.17
N ALA A 199 8.81 -10.44 3.22
CA ALA A 199 8.91 -9.63 4.42
C ALA A 199 8.07 -8.35 4.24
N LYS A 200 8.07 -7.44 5.23
CA LYS A 200 7.42 -6.12 5.09
C LYS A 200 8.01 -5.37 3.89
N ALA A 201 7.17 -4.56 3.23
CA ALA A 201 7.65 -3.63 2.22
C ALA A 201 8.74 -2.74 2.81
N MET A 202 9.79 -2.47 2.03
CA MET A 202 10.97 -1.70 2.45
C MET A 202 11.14 -0.47 1.58
N VAL A 203 11.29 0.67 2.21
CA VAL A 203 11.62 1.95 1.56
C VAL A 203 13.15 2.08 1.52
N ILE A 204 13.69 2.37 0.35
CA ILE A 204 15.12 2.56 0.10
C ILE A 204 15.26 3.89 -0.62
N ARG A 205 15.99 4.82 -0.02
CA ARG A 205 16.26 6.15 -0.58
C ARG A 205 17.58 6.15 -1.33
N ASP A 206 17.68 6.99 -2.34
CA ASP A 206 18.94 7.25 -3.04
C ASP A 206 19.83 8.16 -2.18
N GLU A 207 20.44 7.57 -1.15
CA GLU A 207 21.32 8.31 -0.22
C GLU A 207 22.71 8.60 -0.84
N GLU A 208 23.06 7.87 -1.92
CA GLU A 208 24.32 8.06 -2.64
C GLU A 208 24.21 9.06 -3.80
N GLY A 209 22.98 9.55 -4.09
CA GLY A 209 22.75 10.50 -5.18
C GLY A 209 22.97 9.93 -6.58
N LEU A 210 22.77 8.62 -6.75
CA LEU A 210 23.02 7.92 -8.02
C LEU A 210 22.15 8.45 -9.17
N LEU A 211 20.99 9.01 -8.87
CA LEU A 211 20.04 9.56 -9.83
C LEU A 211 20.04 11.11 -9.87
N ASP A 212 20.80 11.81 -9.02
CA ASP A 212 20.79 13.27 -8.92
C ASP A 212 21.31 13.96 -10.19
N GLY A 213 22.24 13.35 -10.90
CA GLY A 213 22.74 13.80 -12.20
C GLY A 213 21.78 13.62 -13.38
N GLY A 214 20.58 13.11 -13.12
CA GLY A 214 19.61 12.72 -14.12
C GLY A 214 19.58 11.20 -14.36
N ILE A 215 18.45 10.72 -14.88
CA ILE A 215 18.26 9.31 -15.15
C ILE A 215 18.82 8.99 -16.54
N THR A 216 19.79 8.07 -16.59
CA THR A 216 20.38 7.46 -17.78
C THR A 216 20.31 5.94 -17.60
N GLU A 217 20.61 5.15 -18.63
CA GLU A 217 20.70 3.68 -18.50
C GLU A 217 21.72 3.25 -17.41
N ASP A 218 22.87 3.94 -17.37
CA ASP A 218 23.94 3.61 -16.40
C ASP A 218 23.56 4.01 -14.97
N SER A 219 22.97 5.21 -14.74
CA SER A 219 22.52 5.62 -13.41
C SER A 219 21.35 4.75 -12.93
N ALA A 220 20.40 4.42 -13.82
CA ALA A 220 19.29 3.53 -13.50
C ALA A 220 19.77 2.13 -13.09
N ARG A 221 20.77 1.58 -13.81
CA ARG A 221 21.38 0.29 -13.47
C ARG A 221 22.14 0.35 -12.15
N SER A 222 22.91 1.41 -11.91
CA SER A 222 23.65 1.59 -10.66
C SER A 222 22.69 1.68 -9.46
N PHE A 223 21.61 2.46 -9.59
CA PHE A 223 20.59 2.54 -8.55
C PHE A 223 19.88 1.19 -8.34
N ALA A 224 19.57 0.43 -9.39
CA ALA A 224 18.94 -0.88 -9.28
C ALA A 224 19.85 -1.90 -8.55
N GLU A 225 21.17 -1.88 -8.78
CA GLU A 225 22.13 -2.71 -8.03
C GLU A 225 22.20 -2.30 -6.55
N PHE A 226 22.23 -1.00 -6.25
CA PHE A 226 22.18 -0.49 -4.88
C PHE A 226 20.91 -0.97 -4.15
N VAL A 227 19.73 -0.83 -4.78
CA VAL A 227 18.47 -1.30 -4.21
C VAL A 227 18.47 -2.81 -4.00
N ALA A 228 19.00 -3.60 -4.96
CA ALA A 228 19.08 -5.04 -4.83
C ALA A 228 20.06 -5.51 -3.75
N GLY A 229 21.13 -4.77 -3.53
CA GLY A 229 22.08 -5.02 -2.43
C GLY A 229 21.51 -4.67 -1.05
N THR A 230 20.60 -3.69 -1.00
CA THR A 230 20.01 -3.18 0.27
C THR A 230 18.78 -3.97 0.69
N ALA A 231 17.95 -4.46 -0.23
CA ALA A 231 16.68 -5.15 0.05
C ALA A 231 16.86 -6.67 0.17
N PRO A 232 16.95 -7.25 1.38
CA PRO A 232 17.01 -8.69 1.54
C PRO A 232 15.72 -9.35 1.06
N THR A 233 15.85 -10.46 0.36
CA THR A 233 14.74 -11.27 -0.15
C THR A 233 14.75 -12.65 0.48
N ASP A 234 13.61 -13.34 0.43
CA ASP A 234 13.48 -14.72 0.91
C ASP A 234 12.69 -15.57 -0.10
N SER A 235 12.74 -16.88 0.09
CA SER A 235 12.08 -17.88 -0.76
C SER A 235 10.70 -18.25 -0.20
N ASN A 236 9.76 -18.53 -1.11
CA ASN A 236 8.49 -19.17 -0.77
C ASN A 236 7.96 -19.96 -1.98
N ILE A 237 6.73 -20.50 -1.88
CA ILE A 237 6.10 -21.28 -2.95
C ILE A 237 5.98 -20.55 -4.30
N ARG A 238 6.09 -19.20 -4.35
CA ARG A 238 5.96 -18.40 -5.57
C ARG A 238 7.28 -18.19 -6.30
N ALA A 239 8.36 -18.03 -5.56
CA ALA A 239 9.68 -17.81 -6.14
C ALA A 239 10.81 -17.98 -5.11
N SER A 240 12.02 -18.21 -5.63
CA SER A 240 13.25 -18.19 -4.83
C SER A 240 13.71 -16.78 -4.46
N ALA A 241 14.54 -16.68 -3.42
CA ALA A 241 15.22 -15.43 -3.04
C ALA A 241 16.08 -14.89 -4.18
N ALA A 242 16.88 -15.75 -4.83
CA ALA A 242 17.73 -15.35 -5.94
C ALA A 242 16.94 -14.74 -7.11
N TYR A 243 15.78 -15.33 -7.48
CA TYR A 243 14.93 -14.78 -8.52
C TYR A 243 14.33 -13.42 -8.11
N ARG A 244 13.92 -13.25 -6.85
CA ARG A 244 13.43 -11.95 -6.36
C ARG A 244 14.51 -10.88 -6.36
N THR A 245 15.75 -11.21 -5.97
CA THR A 245 16.87 -10.28 -6.06
C THR A 245 17.14 -9.87 -7.51
N HIS A 246 17.06 -10.82 -8.46
CA HIS A 246 17.13 -10.50 -9.89
C HIS A 246 15.98 -9.58 -10.32
N LEU A 247 14.75 -9.85 -9.87
CA LEU A 247 13.59 -9.01 -10.17
C LEU A 247 13.71 -7.60 -9.59
N ILE A 248 14.34 -7.42 -8.41
CA ILE A 248 14.60 -6.08 -7.86
C ILE A 248 15.42 -5.28 -8.87
N ARG A 249 16.52 -5.83 -9.40
CA ARG A 249 17.33 -5.16 -10.43
C ARG A 249 16.50 -4.74 -11.62
N VAL A 250 15.84 -5.72 -12.25
CA VAL A 250 15.09 -5.51 -13.48
C VAL A 250 13.93 -4.51 -13.31
N LEU A 251 13.14 -4.65 -12.24
CA LEU A 251 11.98 -3.79 -12.04
C LEU A 251 12.39 -2.37 -11.61
N THR A 252 13.45 -2.23 -10.80
CA THR A 252 13.94 -0.92 -10.38
C THR A 252 14.58 -0.17 -11.55
N GLU A 253 15.41 -0.84 -12.36
CA GLU A 253 16.01 -0.23 -13.55
C GLU A 253 14.93 0.24 -14.54
N ARG A 254 13.95 -0.60 -14.88
CA ARG A 254 12.83 -0.24 -15.76
C ARG A 254 11.98 0.90 -15.19
N ALA A 255 11.70 0.86 -13.90
CA ALA A 255 10.93 1.92 -13.25
C ALA A 255 11.71 3.25 -13.23
N ALA A 256 13.02 3.23 -13.08
CA ALA A 256 13.86 4.42 -13.16
C ALA A 256 13.85 5.01 -14.58
N LEU A 257 14.05 4.18 -15.61
CA LEU A 257 13.97 4.63 -17.00
C LEU A 257 12.60 5.23 -17.34
N GLU A 258 11.50 4.58 -16.96
CA GLU A 258 10.14 5.10 -17.15
C GLU A 258 9.95 6.43 -16.40
N LEU A 259 10.48 6.57 -15.18
CA LEU A 259 10.41 7.82 -14.42
C LEU A 259 11.16 8.96 -15.10
N GLY A 260 12.28 8.62 -15.79
CA GLY A 260 13.08 9.54 -16.62
C GLY A 260 12.45 9.89 -17.95
N GLY A 261 11.40 9.19 -18.39
CA GLY A 261 10.74 9.40 -19.69
C GLY A 261 11.40 8.66 -20.85
N MET A 262 12.12 7.58 -20.55
CA MET A 262 12.80 6.70 -21.51
C MET A 262 12.04 5.38 -21.71
#